data_47a2ae429b9ac7d71971ba732ea3a6d3
#
_entry.id   47a2ae429b9ac7d71971ba732ea3a6d3
#
_cell.length_a   1.000
_cell.length_b   1.000
_cell.length_c   1.000
_cell.angle_alpha   90.00
_cell.angle_beta   90.00
_cell.angle_gamma   90.00
#
_symmetry.space_group_name_H-M   'P 1'
#
loop_
_entity.id
_entity.type
_entity.pdbx_description
1 polymer ?
#
loop_
_entity_poly.entity_id
_entity_poly.type
_entity_poly.pdbx_seq_one_letter_code
_entity_poly.pdbx_strand_id
1 'polypeptide(L)'
;MSGPSMHPVDVANRVIDSGVAEAPHNRVTHQLSVIDDDLAVVESFSHCWIIRTDEGLVCFDAGGVRHGADVVAAVRSWSDQPIHSLVYTHGHLDHVGGSGAFVADAADRGHTAPRFLAHEALPARFERYRTTSDWNVMINRRQFGGVRNRQDLGIAGNGPKFLPDDVAEPDEVFRDKMTLEVGGRTIQLRHARGETDDHAWGWDAENRAAFTGDFTSWVFPNAGNPQKVQRYPIEWAAAMREMLALGVERVYPAHGLPIVGRQRVEAVLGDIAEALEHLAGRTLE
;
A
#
# COMPACT_ATOMS: atom_id res chain seq x y z
N MET A 1 -1.22 -10.40 -29.25
CA MET A 1 0.06 -9.83 -28.77
C MET A 1 -0.26 -8.41 -28.30
N SER A 2 -0.39 -8.22 -27.00
CA SER A 2 -0.51 -6.87 -26.42
C SER A 2 0.82 -6.15 -26.66
N GLY A 3 0.76 -4.95 -27.27
CA GLY A 3 1.94 -4.10 -27.41
C GLY A 3 2.59 -3.80 -26.05
N PRO A 4 3.82 -3.26 -26.02
CA PRO A 4 4.51 -2.95 -24.76
C PRO A 4 3.59 -2.06 -23.92
N SER A 5 3.37 -2.47 -22.66
CA SER A 5 2.61 -1.70 -21.70
C SER A 5 3.26 -0.33 -21.54
N MET A 6 2.49 0.74 -21.70
CA MET A 6 3.02 2.09 -21.50
C MET A 6 3.55 2.23 -20.06
N HIS A 7 4.65 2.98 -19.92
CA HIS A 7 5.25 3.25 -18.61
C HIS A 7 4.23 3.92 -17.66
N PRO A 8 4.14 3.48 -16.38
CA PRO A 8 3.08 3.96 -15.47
C PRO A 8 3.10 5.47 -15.27
N VAL A 9 4.28 6.11 -15.23
CA VAL A 9 4.41 7.57 -15.12
C VAL A 9 3.83 8.29 -16.35
N ASP A 10 4.05 7.77 -17.57
CA ASP A 10 3.54 8.39 -18.78
C ASP A 10 2.02 8.31 -18.87
N VAL A 11 1.45 7.18 -18.42
CA VAL A 11 0.00 7.02 -18.32
C VAL A 11 -0.58 8.01 -17.31
N ALA A 12 0.04 8.08 -16.11
CA ALA A 12 -0.37 9.00 -15.05
C ALA A 12 -0.37 10.46 -15.53
N ASN A 13 0.75 10.89 -16.13
CA ASN A 13 0.89 12.25 -16.63
C ASN A 13 -0.19 12.59 -17.67
N ARG A 14 -0.43 11.68 -18.62
CA ARG A 14 -1.47 11.87 -19.63
C ARG A 14 -2.87 12.02 -19.03
N VAL A 15 -3.22 11.14 -18.08
CA VAL A 15 -4.55 11.16 -17.44
C VAL A 15 -4.73 12.44 -16.64
N ILE A 16 -3.74 12.83 -15.84
CA ILE A 16 -3.83 14.04 -15.00
C ILE A 16 -3.89 15.30 -15.88
N ASP A 17 -3.02 15.40 -16.89
CA ASP A 17 -2.91 16.59 -17.72
C ASP A 17 -4.14 16.76 -18.65
N SER A 18 -4.76 15.67 -19.08
CA SER A 18 -5.96 15.71 -19.94
C SER A 18 -7.28 15.72 -19.16
N GLY A 19 -7.28 15.24 -17.92
CA GLY A 19 -8.50 14.99 -17.15
C GLY A 19 -9.34 13.81 -17.67
N VAL A 20 -8.77 12.96 -18.57
CA VAL A 20 -9.48 11.85 -19.20
C VAL A 20 -8.80 10.52 -18.88
N ALA A 21 -9.53 9.63 -18.21
CA ALA A 21 -9.08 8.29 -17.90
C ALA A 21 -9.44 7.33 -19.05
N GLU A 22 -8.54 7.18 -20.04
CA GLU A 22 -8.73 6.27 -21.17
C GLU A 22 -8.29 4.82 -20.89
N ALA A 23 -7.61 4.58 -19.77
CA ALA A 23 -7.06 3.28 -19.40
C ALA A 23 -7.27 3.02 -17.91
N PRO A 24 -7.26 1.74 -17.47
CA PRO A 24 -7.28 1.41 -16.05
C PRO A 24 -6.14 2.11 -15.32
N HIS A 25 -6.47 2.83 -14.26
CA HIS A 25 -5.49 3.51 -13.41
C HIS A 25 -4.90 2.60 -12.32
N ASN A 26 -5.59 1.54 -11.91
CA ASN A 26 -5.02 0.48 -11.08
C ASN A 26 -4.77 -0.75 -11.96
N ARG A 27 -3.53 -0.95 -12.36
CA ARG A 27 -3.13 -2.04 -13.27
C ARG A 27 -2.64 -3.22 -12.43
N VAL A 28 -3.25 -4.39 -12.66
CA VAL A 28 -2.90 -5.64 -11.97
C VAL A 28 -2.22 -6.56 -12.99
N THR A 29 -0.98 -6.26 -13.31
CA THR A 29 -0.21 -6.98 -14.33
C THR A 29 0.80 -7.96 -13.74
N HIS A 30 1.14 -7.81 -12.46
CA HIS A 30 2.27 -8.45 -11.76
C HIS A 30 3.61 -8.25 -12.49
N GLN A 31 3.72 -7.19 -13.28
CA GLN A 31 4.96 -6.81 -13.95
C GLN A 31 5.66 -5.72 -13.14
N LEU A 32 6.99 -5.76 -13.19
CA LEU A 32 7.82 -4.72 -12.61
C LEU A 32 8.05 -3.62 -13.64
N SER A 33 7.83 -2.39 -13.22
CA SER A 33 8.21 -1.18 -13.95
C SER A 33 9.30 -0.44 -13.19
N VAL A 34 10.42 -0.20 -13.85
CA VAL A 34 11.50 0.63 -13.31
C VAL A 34 11.11 2.10 -13.43
N ILE A 35 11.11 2.82 -12.32
CA ILE A 35 10.73 4.25 -12.29
C ILE A 35 11.95 5.15 -12.45
N ASP A 36 13.02 4.82 -11.74
CA ASP A 36 14.36 5.39 -11.89
C ASP A 36 15.42 4.34 -11.51
N ASP A 37 16.70 4.74 -11.45
CA ASP A 37 17.80 3.80 -11.26
C ASP A 37 17.66 2.92 -10.01
N ASP A 38 17.12 3.47 -8.92
CA ASP A 38 17.00 2.82 -7.62
C ASP A 38 15.57 2.55 -7.18
N LEU A 39 14.58 2.82 -8.01
CA LEU A 39 13.17 2.68 -7.68
C LEU A 39 12.41 1.90 -8.74
N ALA A 40 11.68 0.91 -8.29
CA ALA A 40 10.76 0.13 -9.12
C ALA A 40 9.41 -0.09 -8.43
N VAL A 41 8.41 -0.46 -9.22
CA VAL A 41 7.10 -0.86 -8.73
C VAL A 41 6.68 -2.19 -9.36
N VAL A 42 6.13 -3.09 -8.56
CA VAL A 42 5.37 -4.23 -9.07
C VAL A 42 3.89 -3.87 -9.06
N GLU A 43 3.29 -3.85 -10.24
CA GLU A 43 1.88 -3.50 -10.43
C GLU A 43 0.98 -4.68 -10.07
N SER A 44 0.63 -4.77 -8.79
CA SER A 44 -0.33 -5.73 -8.22
C SER A 44 -1.65 -5.01 -7.88
N PHE A 45 -2.61 -5.69 -7.27
CA PHE A 45 -3.83 -5.02 -6.81
C PHE A 45 -3.50 -3.92 -5.80
N SER A 46 -2.72 -4.22 -4.76
CA SER A 46 -1.92 -3.25 -4.03
C SER A 46 -0.47 -3.37 -4.53
N HIS A 47 0.09 -2.28 -4.98
CA HIS A 47 1.43 -2.23 -5.55
C HIS A 47 2.49 -2.45 -4.49
N CYS A 48 3.57 -3.14 -4.85
CA CYS A 48 4.78 -3.19 -4.05
C CYS A 48 5.79 -2.20 -4.64
N TRP A 49 6.17 -1.19 -3.87
CA TRP A 49 7.24 -0.26 -4.22
C TRP A 49 8.57 -0.76 -3.68
N ILE A 50 9.61 -0.74 -4.48
CA ILE A 50 10.91 -1.29 -4.14
C ILE A 50 11.98 -0.24 -4.33
N ILE A 51 12.69 0.10 -3.25
CA ILE A 51 13.86 0.97 -3.26
C ILE A 51 15.10 0.09 -3.18
N ARG A 52 16.03 0.27 -4.11
CA ARG A 52 17.36 -0.34 -4.06
C ARG A 52 18.29 0.52 -3.21
N THR A 53 19.05 -0.14 -2.34
CA THR A 53 20.07 0.50 -1.51
C THR A 53 21.37 -0.30 -1.55
N ASP A 54 22.46 0.21 -0.97
CA ASP A 54 23.72 -0.50 -0.90
C ASP A 54 23.68 -1.74 0.01
N GLU A 55 22.71 -1.83 0.93
CA GLU A 55 22.56 -2.94 1.91
C GLU A 55 21.39 -3.86 1.61
N GLY A 56 20.69 -3.67 0.49
CA GLY A 56 19.55 -4.49 0.09
C GLY A 56 18.35 -3.67 -0.32
N LEU A 57 17.22 -4.34 -0.47
CA LEU A 57 15.97 -3.73 -0.92
C LEU A 57 15.10 -3.29 0.25
N VAL A 58 14.47 -2.13 0.13
CA VAL A 58 13.39 -1.69 1.01
C VAL A 58 12.10 -1.76 0.22
N CYS A 59 11.12 -2.53 0.71
CA CYS A 59 9.81 -2.69 0.09
C CYS A 59 8.72 -1.98 0.89
N PHE A 60 7.76 -1.39 0.19
CA PHE A 60 6.50 -0.91 0.76
C PHE A 60 5.37 -1.79 0.26
N ASP A 61 4.68 -2.44 1.20
CA ASP A 61 3.64 -3.43 1.02
C ASP A 61 4.08 -4.72 0.30
N ALA A 62 3.34 -5.79 0.54
CA ALA A 62 3.69 -7.14 0.06
C ALA A 62 2.73 -7.65 -1.03
N GLY A 63 1.75 -6.85 -1.41
CA GLY A 63 0.64 -7.33 -2.22
C GLY A 63 -0.34 -8.21 -1.45
N GLY A 64 -1.36 -8.70 -2.12
CA GLY A 64 -2.40 -9.52 -1.53
C GLY A 64 -2.01 -11.00 -1.40
N VAL A 65 -2.81 -11.73 -0.62
CA VAL A 65 -2.62 -13.17 -0.30
C VAL A 65 -2.31 -14.05 -1.51
N ARG A 66 -2.94 -13.79 -2.65
CA ARG A 66 -2.78 -14.60 -3.87
C ARG A 66 -1.66 -14.11 -4.78
N HIS A 67 -1.07 -12.97 -4.48
CA HIS A 67 -0.16 -12.25 -5.36
C HIS A 67 1.27 -12.16 -4.83
N GLY A 68 1.51 -12.53 -3.57
CA GLY A 68 2.83 -12.42 -2.94
C GLY A 68 3.94 -13.12 -3.73
N ALA A 69 3.69 -14.34 -4.22
CA ALA A 69 4.67 -15.08 -5.02
C ALA A 69 4.95 -14.39 -6.37
N ASP A 70 3.92 -13.84 -7.03
CA ASP A 70 4.09 -13.12 -8.30
C ASP A 70 4.85 -11.81 -8.07
N VAL A 71 4.56 -11.11 -6.96
CA VAL A 71 5.28 -9.89 -6.56
C VAL A 71 6.75 -10.20 -6.34
N VAL A 72 7.07 -11.23 -5.55
CA VAL A 72 8.46 -11.64 -5.28
C VAL A 72 9.16 -12.03 -6.58
N ALA A 73 8.53 -12.83 -7.45
CA ALA A 73 9.11 -13.21 -8.74
C ALA A 73 9.43 -11.98 -9.61
N ALA A 74 8.55 -10.99 -9.62
CA ALA A 74 8.79 -9.74 -10.34
C ALA A 74 9.95 -8.94 -9.73
N VAL A 75 10.05 -8.83 -8.40
CA VAL A 75 11.19 -8.21 -7.70
C VAL A 75 12.49 -8.90 -8.08
N ARG A 76 12.49 -10.25 -8.11
CA ARG A 76 13.67 -11.05 -8.45
C ARG A 76 14.08 -10.97 -9.92
N SER A 77 13.18 -10.57 -10.81
CA SER A 77 13.55 -10.25 -12.20
C SER A 77 14.41 -8.99 -12.32
N TRP A 78 14.41 -8.15 -11.29
CA TRP A 78 15.12 -6.87 -11.25
C TRP A 78 16.35 -6.87 -10.34
N SER A 79 16.30 -7.60 -9.19
CA SER A 79 17.40 -7.62 -8.23
C SER A 79 17.48 -8.92 -7.44
N ASP A 80 18.71 -9.42 -7.29
CA ASP A 80 19.04 -10.57 -6.44
C ASP A 80 19.44 -10.17 -5.01
N GLN A 81 19.51 -8.87 -4.71
CA GLN A 81 19.88 -8.38 -3.38
C GLN A 81 18.89 -8.90 -2.31
N PRO A 82 19.36 -9.10 -1.05
CA PRO A 82 18.46 -9.37 0.07
C PRO A 82 17.38 -8.30 0.18
N ILE A 83 16.18 -8.69 0.56
CA ILE A 83 15.17 -7.73 0.99
C ILE A 83 15.47 -7.40 2.45
N HIS A 84 15.98 -6.20 2.70
CA HIS A 84 16.40 -5.75 4.03
C HIS A 84 15.19 -5.46 4.91
N SER A 85 14.23 -4.70 4.39
CA SER A 85 13.04 -4.29 5.13
C SER A 85 11.79 -4.30 4.25
N LEU A 86 10.66 -4.65 4.84
CA LEU A 86 9.35 -4.51 4.26
C LEU A 86 8.48 -3.68 5.20
N VAL A 87 8.01 -2.54 4.73
CA VAL A 87 7.15 -1.62 5.48
C VAL A 87 5.71 -1.91 5.11
N TYR A 88 4.88 -2.23 6.09
CA TYR A 88 3.44 -2.25 5.92
C TYR A 88 2.90 -0.84 6.05
N THR A 89 2.25 -0.35 5.00
CA THR A 89 1.56 0.93 5.08
C THR A 89 0.38 0.85 6.02
N HIS A 90 -0.35 -0.27 6.00
CA HIS A 90 -1.42 -0.58 6.94
C HIS A 90 -1.85 -2.05 6.83
N GLY A 91 -2.68 -2.52 7.73
CA GLY A 91 -3.01 -3.94 7.89
C GLY A 91 -4.16 -4.47 7.04
N HIS A 92 -4.50 -3.89 5.87
CA HIS A 92 -5.40 -4.54 4.94
C HIS A 92 -4.71 -5.70 4.22
N LEU A 93 -5.48 -6.75 3.89
CA LEU A 93 -4.91 -7.99 3.35
C LEU A 93 -4.25 -7.87 1.99
N ASP A 94 -4.63 -6.91 1.21
CA ASP A 94 -4.02 -6.62 -0.08
C ASP A 94 -2.64 -5.94 0.05
N HIS A 95 -2.28 -5.47 1.24
CA HIS A 95 -0.97 -4.88 1.56
C HIS A 95 -0.05 -5.86 2.31
N VAL A 96 -0.62 -6.64 3.25
CA VAL A 96 0.18 -7.52 4.12
C VAL A 96 0.14 -8.99 3.70
N GLY A 97 -0.88 -9.38 2.95
CA GLY A 97 -1.22 -10.79 2.71
C GLY A 97 -0.18 -11.58 1.93
N GLY A 98 0.66 -10.92 1.15
CA GLY A 98 1.72 -11.55 0.38
C GLY A 98 3.03 -11.77 1.13
N SER A 99 3.15 -11.33 2.38
CA SER A 99 4.41 -11.29 3.14
C SER A 99 5.06 -12.64 3.37
N GLY A 100 4.28 -13.72 3.50
CA GLY A 100 4.80 -15.08 3.59
C GLY A 100 5.70 -15.47 2.41
N ALA A 101 5.40 -14.97 1.20
CA ALA A 101 6.23 -15.22 0.02
C ALA A 101 7.61 -14.56 0.12
N PHE A 102 7.71 -13.40 0.77
CA PHE A 102 8.98 -12.71 1.01
C PHE A 102 9.85 -13.46 2.02
N VAL A 103 9.23 -14.04 3.05
CA VAL A 103 9.93 -14.90 4.02
C VAL A 103 10.42 -16.18 3.35
N ALA A 104 9.59 -16.83 2.54
CA ALA A 104 9.93 -18.05 1.81
C ALA A 104 11.09 -17.80 0.82
N ASP A 105 11.04 -16.71 0.05
CA ASP A 105 12.11 -16.34 -0.89
C ASP A 105 13.45 -16.10 -0.17
N ALA A 106 13.43 -15.42 0.97
CA ALA A 106 14.64 -15.23 1.76
C ALA A 106 15.24 -16.58 2.22
N ALA A 107 14.39 -17.49 2.71
CA ALA A 107 14.83 -18.82 3.12
C ALA A 107 15.40 -19.64 1.95
N ASP A 108 14.74 -19.65 0.80
CA ASP A 108 15.16 -20.38 -0.40
C ASP A 108 16.51 -19.88 -0.96
N ARG A 109 16.79 -18.57 -0.76
CA ARG A 109 18.05 -17.93 -1.18
C ARG A 109 19.15 -17.97 -0.12
N GLY A 110 18.85 -18.44 1.09
CA GLY A 110 19.79 -18.38 2.22
C GLY A 110 20.05 -16.96 2.72
N HIS A 111 19.11 -16.05 2.49
CA HIS A 111 19.13 -14.68 3.01
C HIS A 111 18.50 -14.63 4.40
N THR A 112 18.86 -13.61 5.18
CA THR A 112 18.09 -13.25 6.37
C THR A 112 16.67 -12.82 5.96
N ALA A 113 15.64 -13.22 6.72
CA ALA A 113 14.28 -12.77 6.50
C ALA A 113 14.20 -11.23 6.56
N PRO A 114 13.35 -10.60 5.75
CA PRO A 114 13.13 -9.15 5.81
C PRO A 114 12.69 -8.72 7.21
N ARG A 115 13.11 -7.54 7.66
CA ARG A 115 12.52 -6.89 8.83
C ARG A 115 11.17 -6.29 8.45
N PHE A 116 10.11 -6.70 9.13
CA PHE A 116 8.77 -6.16 8.91
C PHE A 116 8.52 -4.99 9.86
N LEU A 117 8.24 -3.82 9.27
CA LEU A 117 8.04 -2.56 9.98
C LEU A 117 6.59 -2.10 9.84
N ALA A 118 5.98 -1.64 10.93
CA ALA A 118 4.59 -1.18 10.91
C ALA A 118 4.27 -0.18 12.02
N HIS A 119 3.10 0.44 11.93
CA HIS A 119 2.57 1.22 13.05
C HIS A 119 2.14 0.31 14.22
N GLU A 120 2.26 0.78 15.47
CA GLU A 120 1.98 0.01 16.70
C GLU A 120 0.55 -0.52 16.82
N ALA A 121 -0.41 -0.01 16.07
CA ALA A 121 -1.79 -0.49 16.05
C ALA A 121 -2.00 -1.73 15.14
N LEU A 122 -1.04 -2.06 14.28
CA LEU A 122 -1.19 -3.17 13.32
C LEU A 122 -1.30 -4.54 13.99
N PRO A 123 -0.51 -4.92 15.03
CA PRO A 123 -0.69 -6.20 15.71
C PRO A 123 -2.09 -6.40 16.30
N ALA A 124 -2.68 -5.35 16.87
CA ALA A 124 -4.05 -5.40 17.37
C ALA A 124 -5.08 -5.61 16.25
N ARG A 125 -4.81 -5.08 15.04
CA ARG A 125 -5.63 -5.34 13.86
C ARG A 125 -5.52 -6.80 13.42
N PHE A 126 -4.35 -7.39 13.42
CA PHE A 126 -4.14 -8.80 13.09
C PHE A 126 -4.88 -9.69 14.07
N GLU A 127 -4.79 -9.41 15.37
CA GLU A 127 -5.54 -10.14 16.40
C GLU A 127 -7.05 -10.04 16.19
N ARG A 128 -7.57 -8.85 15.86
CA ARG A 128 -8.97 -8.68 15.52
C ARG A 128 -9.35 -9.53 14.27
N TYR A 129 -8.51 -9.58 13.24
CA TYR A 129 -8.77 -10.40 12.05
C TYR A 129 -8.82 -11.90 12.37
N ARG A 130 -8.00 -12.38 13.32
CA ARG A 130 -8.05 -13.77 13.80
C ARG A 130 -9.33 -14.05 14.56
N THR A 131 -9.68 -13.19 15.52
CA THR A 131 -10.86 -13.39 16.38
C THR A 131 -12.18 -13.20 15.64
N THR A 132 -12.23 -12.35 14.61
CA THR A 132 -13.42 -12.07 13.82
C THR A 132 -13.31 -12.54 12.37
N SER A 133 -12.55 -13.62 12.14
CA SER A 133 -12.22 -14.12 10.79
C SER A 133 -13.45 -14.30 9.91
N ASP A 134 -14.44 -15.05 10.36
CA ASP A 134 -15.65 -15.37 9.61
C ASP A 134 -16.47 -14.11 9.26
N TRP A 135 -16.53 -13.16 10.19
CA TRP A 135 -17.17 -11.87 9.96
C TRP A 135 -16.45 -11.09 8.85
N ASN A 136 -15.13 -11.01 8.91
CA ASN A 136 -14.35 -10.31 7.90
C ASN A 136 -14.45 -10.97 6.53
N VAL A 137 -14.44 -12.30 6.44
CA VAL A 137 -14.67 -13.05 5.21
C VAL A 137 -16.05 -12.70 4.63
N MET A 138 -17.08 -12.69 5.44
CA MET A 138 -18.44 -12.37 5.00
C MET A 138 -18.56 -10.93 4.47
N ILE A 139 -18.02 -9.94 5.21
CA ILE A 139 -18.09 -8.53 4.82
C ILE A 139 -17.34 -8.30 3.50
N ASN A 140 -16.11 -8.85 3.36
CA ASN A 140 -15.35 -8.69 2.14
C ASN A 140 -16.02 -9.34 0.93
N ARG A 141 -16.61 -10.52 1.09
CA ARG A 141 -17.39 -11.17 0.02
C ARG A 141 -18.61 -10.37 -0.39
N ARG A 142 -19.27 -9.70 0.54
CA ARG A 142 -20.37 -8.77 0.22
C ARG A 142 -19.87 -7.56 -0.57
N GLN A 143 -18.73 -6.99 -0.17
CA GLN A 143 -18.18 -5.78 -0.78
C GLN A 143 -17.66 -6.04 -2.21
N PHE A 144 -16.95 -7.15 -2.40
CA PHE A 144 -16.28 -7.47 -3.67
C PHE A 144 -17.02 -8.51 -4.54
N GLY A 145 -18.19 -8.94 -4.12
CA GLY A 145 -18.93 -10.04 -4.74
C GLY A 145 -18.36 -11.42 -4.33
N GLY A 146 -19.07 -12.49 -4.67
CA GLY A 146 -18.58 -13.85 -4.40
C GLY A 146 -19.32 -14.63 -3.32
N VAL A 147 -20.40 -14.11 -2.77
CA VAL A 147 -21.32 -14.91 -1.92
C VAL A 147 -22.23 -15.73 -2.83
N ARG A 148 -21.86 -16.99 -3.05
CA ARG A 148 -22.65 -17.95 -3.85
C ARG A 148 -23.38 -18.98 -3.01
N ASN A 149 -22.85 -19.32 -1.82
CA ASN A 149 -23.41 -20.34 -0.92
C ASN A 149 -22.92 -20.10 0.54
N ARG A 150 -23.42 -20.93 1.49
CA ARG A 150 -23.05 -20.85 2.92
C ARG A 150 -21.55 -21.09 3.18
N GLN A 151 -20.90 -21.96 2.39
CA GLN A 151 -19.47 -22.25 2.53
C GLN A 151 -18.62 -21.01 2.18
N ASP A 152 -19.12 -20.20 1.24
CA ASP A 152 -18.47 -18.92 0.90
C ASP A 152 -18.54 -17.90 2.05
N LEU A 153 -19.42 -18.08 3.02
CA LEU A 153 -19.56 -17.19 4.19
C LEU A 153 -18.64 -17.59 5.36
N GLY A 154 -17.92 -18.70 5.27
CA GLY A 154 -17.06 -19.19 6.36
C GLY A 154 -17.84 -19.77 7.58
N ILE A 155 -19.17 -19.86 7.50
CA ILE A 155 -20.04 -20.22 8.63
C ILE A 155 -19.90 -21.69 9.05
N ALA A 156 -19.23 -22.51 8.25
CA ALA A 156 -19.10 -23.95 8.49
C ALA A 156 -17.84 -24.35 9.30
N GLY A 157 -17.10 -23.41 9.87
CA GLY A 157 -15.90 -23.69 10.69
C GLY A 157 -14.67 -24.19 9.93
N ASN A 158 -14.80 -24.51 8.66
CA ASN A 158 -13.73 -25.01 7.78
C ASN A 158 -13.45 -24.05 6.61
N GLY A 159 -13.87 -22.79 6.74
CA GLY A 159 -13.63 -21.76 5.74
C GLY A 159 -12.18 -21.24 5.76
N PRO A 160 -11.76 -20.53 4.70
CA PRO A 160 -10.45 -19.89 4.69
C PRO A 160 -10.36 -18.86 5.82
N LYS A 161 -9.24 -18.83 6.52
CA LYS A 161 -8.95 -17.76 7.49
C LYS A 161 -8.91 -16.42 6.76
N PHE A 162 -9.44 -15.37 7.39
CA PHE A 162 -9.36 -14.04 6.81
C PHE A 162 -7.92 -13.57 6.74
N LEU A 163 -7.19 -13.66 7.87
CA LEU A 163 -5.73 -13.47 7.90
C LEU A 163 -5.06 -14.84 7.77
N PRO A 164 -4.30 -15.11 6.69
CA PRO A 164 -3.52 -16.34 6.55
C PRO A 164 -2.47 -16.50 7.66
N ASP A 165 -2.10 -17.76 7.95
CA ASP A 165 -1.15 -18.06 9.02
C ASP A 165 0.30 -17.68 8.69
N ASP A 166 0.62 -17.52 7.41
CA ASP A 166 1.94 -17.16 6.87
C ASP A 166 2.16 -15.65 6.71
N VAL A 167 1.17 -14.83 7.03
CA VAL A 167 1.36 -13.38 7.08
C VAL A 167 2.33 -13.05 8.21
N ALA A 168 3.43 -12.38 7.86
CA ALA A 168 4.46 -12.03 8.81
C ALA A 168 4.00 -10.96 9.81
N GLU A 169 4.24 -11.21 11.10
CA GLU A 169 4.07 -10.18 12.14
C GLU A 169 5.15 -9.09 11.98
N PRO A 170 4.87 -7.83 12.35
CA PRO A 170 5.91 -6.83 12.36
C PRO A 170 6.97 -7.13 13.44
N ASP A 171 8.24 -7.07 13.06
CA ASP A 171 9.38 -7.21 13.98
C ASP A 171 9.60 -5.94 14.80
N GLU A 172 9.26 -4.80 14.22
CA GLU A 172 9.44 -3.50 14.83
C GLU A 172 8.25 -2.59 14.53
N VAL A 173 7.75 -1.94 15.57
CA VAL A 173 6.61 -1.04 15.47
C VAL A 173 6.98 0.36 15.95
N PHE A 174 6.31 1.36 15.38
CA PHE A 174 6.47 2.75 15.77
C PHE A 174 5.11 3.41 16.03
N ARG A 175 5.11 4.50 16.79
CA ARG A 175 3.90 5.26 17.12
C ARG A 175 3.68 6.43 16.16
N ASP A 176 4.53 7.44 16.21
CA ASP A 176 4.33 8.65 15.43
C ASP A 176 5.24 8.69 14.20
N LYS A 177 6.54 8.44 14.43
CA LYS A 177 7.59 8.48 13.41
C LYS A 177 8.69 7.50 13.72
N MET A 178 9.30 6.96 12.65
CA MET A 178 10.51 6.16 12.71
C MET A 178 11.43 6.59 11.56
N THR A 179 12.73 6.63 11.79
CA THR A 179 13.70 6.81 10.72
C THR A 179 14.31 5.46 10.36
N LEU A 180 14.15 5.06 9.11
CA LEU A 180 14.77 3.88 8.54
C LEU A 180 16.02 4.31 7.75
N GLU A 181 17.19 3.89 8.22
CA GLU A 181 18.48 4.08 7.53
C GLU A 181 18.96 2.74 6.99
N VAL A 182 19.13 2.64 5.67
CA VAL A 182 19.56 1.42 4.98
C VAL A 182 20.41 1.79 3.79
N GLY A 183 21.65 1.32 3.75
CA GLY A 183 22.54 1.44 2.61
C GLY A 183 22.62 2.84 2.01
N GLY A 184 22.83 3.84 2.84
CA GLY A 184 22.94 5.24 2.45
C GLY A 184 21.62 5.97 2.20
N ARG A 185 20.48 5.30 2.31
CA ARG A 185 19.14 5.91 2.16
C ARG A 185 18.52 6.17 3.52
N THR A 186 17.87 7.32 3.66
CA THR A 186 17.13 7.71 4.86
C THR A 186 15.66 7.90 4.50
N ILE A 187 14.80 7.05 5.05
CA ILE A 187 13.35 7.11 4.85
C ILE A 187 12.68 7.35 6.19
N GLN A 188 11.87 8.37 6.27
CA GLN A 188 11.08 8.69 7.44
C GLN A 188 9.71 8.03 7.34
N LEU A 189 9.44 7.00 8.15
CA LEU A 189 8.10 6.43 8.30
C LEU A 189 7.28 7.34 9.21
N ARG A 190 6.07 7.66 8.81
CA ARG A 190 5.17 8.59 9.50
C ARG A 190 3.78 7.98 9.64
N HIS A 191 3.21 8.11 10.82
CA HIS A 191 1.83 7.71 11.07
C HIS A 191 0.87 8.87 10.86
N ALA A 192 -0.28 8.55 10.28
CA ALA A 192 -1.50 9.34 10.37
C ALA A 192 -2.70 8.42 10.17
N ARG A 193 -3.78 8.67 10.88
CA ARG A 193 -5.01 7.93 10.62
C ARG A 193 -5.64 8.40 9.31
N GLY A 194 -6.13 7.47 8.53
CA GLY A 194 -6.78 7.76 7.25
C GLY A 194 -7.84 6.72 6.94
N GLU A 195 -7.59 5.87 5.97
CA GLU A 195 -8.44 4.70 5.71
C GLU A 195 -8.49 3.77 6.92
N THR A 196 -7.40 3.68 7.67
CA THR A 196 -7.29 2.88 8.88
C THR A 196 -6.60 3.65 10.01
N ASP A 197 -6.71 3.12 11.23
CA ASP A 197 -6.08 3.67 12.43
C ASP A 197 -4.58 3.36 12.54
N ASP A 198 -4.09 2.40 11.78
CA ASP A 198 -2.69 1.96 11.74
C ASP A 198 -1.94 2.45 10.49
N HIS A 199 -2.52 3.40 9.75
CA HIS A 199 -1.95 3.81 8.47
C HIS A 199 -0.64 4.58 8.63
N ALA A 200 0.35 4.22 7.82
CA ALA A 200 1.67 4.83 7.78
C ALA A 200 2.06 5.13 6.33
N TRP A 201 2.98 6.05 6.17
CA TRP A 201 3.56 6.42 4.89
C TRP A 201 5.05 6.71 5.02
N GLY A 202 5.80 6.51 3.93
CA GLY A 202 7.23 6.77 3.87
C GLY A 202 7.54 8.12 3.22
N TRP A 203 8.45 8.90 3.81
CA TRP A 203 8.99 10.14 3.26
C TRP A 203 10.48 10.00 2.95
N ASP A 204 10.83 10.04 1.70
CA ASP A 204 12.20 10.14 1.19
C ASP A 204 12.45 11.62 0.85
N ALA A 205 13.13 12.31 1.76
CA ALA A 205 13.37 13.74 1.65
C ALA A 205 14.36 14.09 0.52
N GLU A 206 15.32 13.22 0.25
CA GLU A 206 16.32 13.41 -0.80
C GLU A 206 15.67 13.44 -2.18
N ASN A 207 14.73 12.52 -2.43
CA ASN A 207 14.01 12.40 -3.69
C ASN A 207 12.68 13.14 -3.71
N ARG A 208 12.31 13.82 -2.61
CA ARG A 208 11.02 14.49 -2.42
C ARG A 208 9.85 13.57 -2.72
N ALA A 209 9.96 12.31 -2.30
CA ALA A 209 9.06 11.23 -2.63
C ALA A 209 8.28 10.72 -1.42
N ALA A 210 6.98 10.47 -1.59
CA ALA A 210 6.11 9.87 -0.58
C ALA A 210 5.57 8.53 -1.06
N PHE A 211 5.75 7.48 -0.25
CA PHE A 211 5.14 6.16 -0.40
C PHE A 211 3.87 6.14 0.44
N THR A 212 2.74 6.38 -0.19
CA THR A 212 1.54 6.84 0.51
C THR A 212 0.57 5.73 0.93
N GLY A 213 0.82 4.46 0.53
CA GLY A 213 -0.21 3.44 0.74
C GLY A 213 -1.54 3.90 0.14
N ASP A 214 -2.61 3.77 0.91
CA ASP A 214 -3.98 4.13 0.51
C ASP A 214 -4.36 5.57 0.85
N PHE A 215 -3.45 6.38 1.40
CA PHE A 215 -3.70 7.82 1.52
C PHE A 215 -3.99 8.44 0.15
N THR A 216 -3.37 7.92 -0.90
CA THR A 216 -3.61 8.34 -2.26
C THR A 216 -4.05 7.14 -3.08
N SER A 217 -5.23 7.19 -3.63
CA SER A 217 -5.75 6.24 -4.62
C SER A 217 -6.39 7.02 -5.77
N TRP A 218 -6.47 6.42 -6.94
CA TRP A 218 -7.01 7.08 -8.14
C TRP A 218 -8.55 7.05 -8.20
N VAL A 219 -9.18 6.92 -7.05
CA VAL A 219 -10.63 6.96 -6.86
C VAL A 219 -10.95 7.87 -5.69
N PHE A 220 -12.22 8.30 -5.59
CA PHE A 220 -12.67 9.09 -4.44
C PHE A 220 -12.38 8.33 -3.14
N PRO A 221 -11.78 8.96 -2.13
CA PRO A 221 -11.44 8.32 -0.87
C PRO A 221 -12.62 7.62 -0.21
N ASN A 222 -12.43 6.36 0.17
CA ASN A 222 -13.45 5.61 0.92
C ASN A 222 -13.48 6.09 2.38
N ALA A 223 -14.04 7.26 2.60
CA ALA A 223 -14.04 7.94 3.90
C ALA A 223 -15.07 7.40 4.92
N GLY A 224 -15.91 6.44 4.51
CA GLY A 224 -16.86 5.81 5.40
C GLY A 224 -17.48 4.54 4.83
N ASN A 225 -17.65 3.53 5.70
CA ASN A 225 -18.34 2.30 5.37
C ASN A 225 -19.01 1.74 6.64
N PRO A 226 -20.35 1.65 6.70
CA PRO A 226 -21.06 1.25 7.92
C PRO A 226 -20.80 -0.21 8.34
N GLN A 227 -20.25 -1.04 7.45
CA GLN A 227 -19.92 -2.45 7.74
C GLN A 227 -18.47 -2.67 8.13
N LYS A 228 -17.64 -1.64 8.07
CA LYS A 228 -16.21 -1.69 8.38
C LYS A 228 -15.90 -0.83 9.60
N VAL A 229 -14.65 -0.92 10.08
CA VAL A 229 -14.17 -0.01 11.11
C VAL A 229 -14.14 1.42 10.63
N GLN A 230 -14.15 2.35 11.60
CA GLN A 230 -14.12 3.78 11.35
C GLN A 230 -13.00 4.19 10.39
N ARG A 231 -13.30 5.17 9.56
CA ARG A 231 -12.37 5.94 8.73
C ARG A 231 -12.16 7.31 9.36
N TYR A 232 -11.08 7.97 8.99
CA TYR A 232 -10.62 9.20 9.63
C TYR A 232 -10.43 10.32 8.60
N PRO A 233 -11.52 10.83 7.99
CA PRO A 233 -11.40 11.76 6.85
C PRO A 233 -10.65 13.06 7.19
N ILE A 234 -10.79 13.60 8.40
CA ILE A 234 -10.11 14.84 8.82
C ILE A 234 -8.60 14.62 8.98
N GLU A 235 -8.21 13.53 9.66
CA GLU A 235 -6.79 13.20 9.84
C GLU A 235 -6.16 12.78 8.51
N TRP A 236 -6.95 12.13 7.63
CA TRP A 236 -6.51 11.81 6.27
C TRP A 236 -6.22 13.08 5.48
N ALA A 237 -7.11 14.07 5.49
CA ALA A 237 -6.89 15.36 4.86
C ALA A 237 -5.65 16.07 5.44
N ALA A 238 -5.48 16.03 6.78
CA ALA A 238 -4.31 16.60 7.44
C ALA A 238 -3.00 15.95 6.98
N ALA A 239 -2.99 14.63 6.75
CA ALA A 239 -1.82 13.95 6.20
C ALA A 239 -1.49 14.42 4.77
N MET A 240 -2.50 14.64 3.92
CA MET A 240 -2.30 15.24 2.59
C MET A 240 -1.70 16.64 2.68
N ARG A 241 -2.20 17.47 3.59
CA ARG A 241 -1.67 18.82 3.84
C ARG A 241 -0.24 18.77 4.37
N GLU A 242 0.11 17.79 5.24
CA GLU A 242 1.48 17.59 5.72
C GLU A 242 2.42 17.22 4.56
N MET A 243 2.04 16.31 3.67
CA MET A 243 2.81 15.95 2.48
C MET A 243 3.08 17.16 1.59
N LEU A 244 2.07 18.00 1.35
CA LEU A 244 2.22 19.25 0.60
C LEU A 244 3.18 20.24 1.31
N ALA A 245 3.07 20.39 2.62
CA ALA A 245 3.94 21.26 3.41
C ALA A 245 5.41 20.81 3.42
N LEU A 246 5.66 19.51 3.34
CA LEU A 246 7.01 18.93 3.17
C LEU A 246 7.57 19.15 1.76
N GLY A 247 6.73 19.56 0.82
CA GLY A 247 7.11 19.77 -0.57
C GLY A 247 7.33 18.47 -1.33
N VAL A 248 6.47 17.48 -1.13
CA VAL A 248 6.45 16.26 -1.93
C VAL A 248 6.28 16.60 -3.41
N GLU A 249 7.08 15.99 -4.26
CA GLU A 249 7.04 16.14 -5.72
C GLU A 249 6.78 14.83 -6.46
N ARG A 250 6.82 13.71 -5.72
CA ARG A 250 6.57 12.36 -6.23
C ARG A 250 5.72 11.59 -5.23
N VAL A 251 4.61 11.05 -5.69
CA VAL A 251 3.69 10.24 -4.88
C VAL A 251 3.61 8.84 -5.47
N TYR A 252 3.84 7.86 -4.62
CA TYR A 252 3.85 6.45 -4.95
C TYR A 252 2.75 5.72 -4.16
N PRO A 253 1.53 5.64 -4.73
CA PRO A 253 0.39 5.04 -4.07
C PRO A 253 0.43 3.51 -4.12
N ALA A 254 -0.26 2.85 -3.20
CA ALA A 254 -0.47 1.41 -3.28
C ALA A 254 -1.53 1.03 -4.33
N HIS A 255 -2.45 1.91 -4.63
CA HIS A 255 -3.45 1.72 -5.69
C HIS A 255 -3.41 2.86 -6.71
N GLY A 256 -3.18 2.49 -7.96
CA GLY A 256 -3.14 3.43 -9.06
C GLY A 256 -1.72 3.80 -9.50
N LEU A 257 -1.63 4.82 -10.33
CA LEU A 257 -0.40 5.19 -11.01
C LEU A 257 0.46 6.14 -10.16
N PRO A 258 1.79 6.15 -10.32
CA PRO A 258 2.66 7.13 -9.66
C PRO A 258 2.34 8.54 -10.16
N ILE A 259 2.36 9.51 -9.25
CA ILE A 259 2.13 10.93 -9.58
C ILE A 259 3.46 11.66 -9.46
N VAL A 260 3.94 12.20 -10.58
CA VAL A 260 5.27 12.83 -10.65
C VAL A 260 5.14 14.27 -11.17
N GLY A 261 5.81 15.16 -10.45
CA GLY A 261 5.85 16.60 -10.74
C GLY A 261 5.06 17.42 -9.72
N ARG A 262 5.70 18.46 -9.20
CA ARG A 262 5.16 19.32 -8.12
C ARG A 262 3.72 19.75 -8.39
N GLN A 263 3.44 20.31 -9.55
CA GLN A 263 2.11 20.85 -9.87
C GLN A 263 1.02 19.75 -9.86
N ARG A 264 1.33 18.54 -10.38
CA ARG A 264 0.39 17.42 -10.37
C ARG A 264 0.16 16.90 -8.96
N VAL A 265 1.23 16.81 -8.16
CA VAL A 265 1.13 16.39 -6.75
C VAL A 265 0.31 17.41 -5.94
N GLU A 266 0.58 18.72 -6.10
CA GLU A 266 -0.16 19.79 -5.44
C GLU A 266 -1.65 19.74 -5.79
N ALA A 267 -1.98 19.54 -7.07
CA ALA A 267 -3.37 19.42 -7.52
C ALA A 267 -4.05 18.18 -6.90
N VAL A 268 -3.47 16.99 -7.08
CA VAL A 268 -4.11 15.74 -6.64
C VAL A 268 -4.24 15.67 -5.11
N LEU A 269 -3.17 15.95 -4.36
CA LEU A 269 -3.25 15.90 -2.90
C LEU A 269 -4.13 17.03 -2.35
N GLY A 270 -4.11 18.21 -2.99
CA GLY A 270 -4.98 19.33 -2.65
C GLY A 270 -6.46 18.97 -2.82
N ASP A 271 -6.83 18.42 -3.97
CA ASP A 271 -8.20 18.02 -4.29
C ASP A 271 -8.69 16.91 -3.34
N ILE A 272 -7.84 15.90 -3.03
CA ILE A 272 -8.18 14.84 -2.08
C ILE A 272 -8.44 15.43 -0.68
N ALA A 273 -7.56 16.31 -0.20
CA ALA A 273 -7.71 16.94 1.10
C ALA A 273 -8.99 17.78 1.18
N GLU A 274 -9.24 18.60 0.17
CA GLU A 274 -10.44 19.44 0.09
C GLU A 274 -11.73 18.61 0.05
N ALA A 275 -11.73 17.53 -0.74
CA ALA A 275 -12.87 16.61 -0.83
C ALA A 275 -13.18 15.94 0.52
N LEU A 276 -12.16 15.51 1.27
CA LEU A 276 -12.32 14.91 2.60
C LEU A 276 -12.78 15.92 3.63
N GLU A 277 -12.20 17.13 3.64
CA GLU A 277 -12.59 18.24 4.50
C GLU A 277 -14.06 18.65 4.25
N HIS A 278 -14.44 18.78 2.97
CA HIS A 278 -15.80 19.09 2.57
C HIS A 278 -16.80 18.02 3.00
N LEU A 279 -16.48 16.75 2.73
CA LEU A 279 -17.32 15.61 3.13
C LEU A 279 -17.57 15.59 4.64
N ALA A 280 -16.51 15.73 5.43
CA ALA A 280 -16.61 15.74 6.88
C ALA A 280 -17.40 16.93 7.40
N GLY A 281 -17.14 18.13 6.87
CA GLY A 281 -17.87 19.36 7.23
C GLY A 281 -19.36 19.22 6.97
N ARG A 282 -19.75 18.77 5.78
CA ARG A 282 -21.17 18.57 5.41
C ARG A 282 -21.88 17.46 6.19
N THR A 283 -21.12 16.50 6.74
CA THR A 283 -21.70 15.42 7.57
C THR A 283 -22.01 15.90 8.99
N LEU A 284 -21.31 16.93 9.46
CA LEU A 284 -21.47 17.48 10.81
C LEU A 284 -22.51 18.63 10.87
N GLU A 285 -22.95 19.18 9.74
CA GLU A 285 -24.04 20.15 9.62
C GLU A 285 -25.42 19.47 9.67
#